data_6aabe11e34c28c0c295cbf0596e356a2
#
_entry.id   6aabe11e34c28c0c295cbf0596e356a2
#
_cell.length_a   1.000
_cell.length_b   1.000
_cell.length_c   1.000
_cell.angle_alpha   90.00
_cell.angle_beta   90.00
_cell.angle_gamma   90.00
#
_symmetry.space_group_name_H-M   'P 1'
#
loop_
_entity.id
_entity.type
_entity.pdbx_description
1 polymer ?
#
loop_
_entity_poly.entity_id
_entity_poly.type
_entity_poly.pdbx_seq_one_letter_code
_entity_poly.pdbx_strand_id
1 'polypeptide(L)'
;YTVDANITFDNGTTVSKATKMDFTAASYADKKPVIDGKINVGEWDEDVALYADDLSFSKIADWKGKNDLSFSCIVEWDEENLYYSVKALDDIWYYNPAETNKHYIWRDDSIQFGLLYGAVNEAVIGNSNRTFEELGMGISQGEAIVYRWSSQSTHKAGQIENCEVKIGRHDGYTHYEMKVPWREIISQDERTPVSGDVMGFSMLVNDNDGTGRRGWMEYASGIGTFKDSSLFTYIELIK
;
A
#
# COMPACT_ATOMS: atom_id res chain seq x y z
N TYR A 1 1.13 -13.87 13.64
CA TYR A 1 0.87 -15.30 13.86
C TYR A 1 2.18 -16.07 14.01
N THR A 2 2.23 -17.06 14.92
CA THR A 2 3.34 -18.01 14.99
C THR A 2 2.89 -19.32 14.35
N VAL A 3 3.63 -19.79 13.36
CA VAL A 3 3.40 -21.09 12.72
C VAL A 3 4.45 -22.05 13.26
N ASP A 4 3.98 -23.10 13.93
CA ASP A 4 4.83 -24.18 14.43
C ASP A 4 4.79 -25.34 13.43
N ALA A 5 5.91 -25.59 12.77
CA ALA A 5 6.09 -26.76 11.90
C ALA A 5 6.82 -27.86 12.66
N ASN A 6 6.20 -29.03 12.78
CA ASN A 6 6.79 -30.23 13.36
C ASN A 6 6.94 -31.29 12.28
N ILE A 7 8.18 -31.70 11.99
CA ILE A 7 8.49 -32.74 11.02
C ILE A 7 9.01 -33.95 11.81
N THR A 8 8.29 -35.05 11.78
CA THR A 8 8.73 -36.32 12.37
C THR A 8 9.22 -37.24 11.25
N PHE A 9 10.45 -37.69 11.37
CA PHE A 9 11.06 -38.65 10.44
C PHE A 9 10.71 -40.06 10.81
N ASP A 10 10.88 -41.01 9.87
CA ASP A 10 10.58 -42.42 10.06
C ASP A 10 11.38 -43.07 11.21
N ASN A 11 12.51 -42.51 11.58
CA ASN A 11 13.31 -42.93 12.71
C ASN A 11 12.81 -42.43 14.08
N GLY A 12 11.66 -41.73 14.10
CA GLY A 12 11.05 -41.15 15.29
C GLY A 12 11.65 -39.82 15.74
N THR A 13 12.64 -39.30 15.04
CA THR A 13 13.20 -37.96 15.35
C THR A 13 12.22 -36.87 14.91
N THR A 14 11.90 -35.92 15.78
CA THR A 14 11.08 -34.74 15.46
C THR A 14 11.95 -33.52 15.46
N VAL A 15 11.84 -32.70 14.38
CA VAL A 15 12.40 -31.36 14.29
C VAL A 15 11.25 -30.38 14.31
N SER A 16 11.30 -29.45 15.25
CA SER A 16 10.32 -28.39 15.39
C SER A 16 10.94 -27.04 14.98
N LYS A 17 10.21 -26.26 14.21
CA LYS A 17 10.58 -24.90 13.86
C LYS A 17 9.38 -24.00 14.04
N ALA A 18 9.50 -23.00 14.90
CA ALA A 18 8.56 -21.89 14.98
C ALA A 18 9.01 -20.80 14.01
N THR A 19 8.10 -20.26 13.22
CA THR A 19 8.34 -19.09 12.40
C THR A 19 7.21 -18.08 12.63
N LYS A 20 7.57 -16.81 12.77
CA LYS A 20 6.58 -15.74 12.85
C LYS A 20 6.18 -15.39 11.43
N MET A 21 4.88 -15.42 11.17
CA MET A 21 4.29 -14.91 9.93
C MET A 21 3.49 -13.67 10.30
N ASP A 22 3.90 -12.53 9.77
CA ASP A 22 3.17 -11.30 9.91
C ASP A 22 2.15 -11.23 8.76
N PHE A 23 0.86 -11.39 9.10
CA PHE A 23 -0.24 -11.15 8.20
C PHE A 23 -0.72 -9.72 8.44
N THR A 24 -0.88 -9.02 7.34
CA THR A 24 -1.47 -7.70 7.31
C THR A 24 -2.98 -7.86 7.12
N ALA A 25 -3.77 -7.06 7.79
CA ALA A 25 -5.22 -7.09 7.65
C ALA A 25 -5.75 -5.76 7.11
N ALA A 26 -6.83 -5.84 6.35
CA ALA A 26 -7.71 -4.72 6.06
C ALA A 26 -9.03 -4.96 6.78
N SER A 27 -9.40 -4.07 7.70
CA SER A 27 -10.61 -4.19 8.48
C SER A 27 -11.84 -3.73 7.71
N TYR A 28 -13.00 -4.27 8.06
CA TYR A 28 -14.25 -3.84 7.48
C TYR A 28 -14.67 -2.47 8.02
N ALA A 29 -14.97 -1.53 7.13
CA ALA A 29 -15.37 -0.18 7.48
C ALA A 29 -16.84 -0.11 7.93
N ASP A 30 -17.17 -0.56 9.13
CA ASP A 30 -18.51 -0.44 9.71
C ASP A 30 -18.98 1.03 9.71
N LYS A 31 -18.05 1.94 9.98
CA LYS A 31 -18.21 3.38 9.80
C LYS A 31 -17.28 3.84 8.71
N LYS A 32 -17.84 4.27 7.58
CA LYS A 32 -17.06 4.75 6.44
C LYS A 32 -16.18 5.94 6.82
N PRO A 33 -14.86 5.89 6.55
CA PRO A 33 -13.96 7.03 6.77
C PRO A 33 -14.39 8.25 5.95
N VAL A 34 -14.10 9.44 6.44
CA VAL A 34 -14.33 10.71 5.73
C VAL A 34 -13.05 11.07 4.98
N ILE A 35 -13.11 11.19 3.67
CA ILE A 35 -11.95 11.52 2.84
C ILE A 35 -11.83 13.04 2.76
N ASP A 36 -11.18 13.67 3.75
CA ASP A 36 -11.08 15.13 3.85
C ASP A 36 -9.63 15.66 3.88
N GLY A 37 -8.63 14.76 3.93
CA GLY A 37 -7.20 15.08 4.01
C GLY A 37 -6.69 15.21 5.44
N LYS A 38 -7.47 14.74 6.41
CA LYS A 38 -7.10 14.77 7.82
C LYS A 38 -7.52 13.49 8.54
N ILE A 39 -6.58 12.62 8.79
CA ILE A 39 -6.77 11.39 9.56
C ILE A 39 -6.97 11.75 11.03
N ASN A 40 -8.18 11.60 11.55
CA ASN A 40 -8.53 11.90 12.93
C ASN A 40 -8.49 10.63 13.80
N VAL A 41 -8.25 10.81 15.10
CA VAL A 41 -8.26 9.70 16.06
C VAL A 41 -9.62 9.01 16.07
N GLY A 42 -9.63 7.66 15.97
CA GLY A 42 -10.84 6.84 15.98
C GLY A 42 -11.71 6.94 14.72
N GLU A 43 -11.17 7.47 13.64
CA GLU A 43 -11.78 7.48 12.32
C GLU A 43 -11.46 6.21 11.53
N TRP A 44 -10.24 5.75 11.65
CA TRP A 44 -9.70 4.54 11.06
C TRP A 44 -9.40 3.50 12.12
N ASP A 45 -9.41 2.22 11.75
CA ASP A 45 -9.09 1.12 12.66
C ASP A 45 -7.58 1.01 12.92
N GLU A 46 -7.12 1.64 13.99
CA GLU A 46 -5.70 1.67 14.35
C GLU A 46 -5.14 0.28 14.72
N ASP A 47 -6.00 -0.69 15.04
CA ASP A 47 -5.56 -2.05 15.41
C ASP A 47 -4.96 -2.82 14.23
N VAL A 48 -5.27 -2.43 12.98
CA VAL A 48 -4.69 -3.00 11.75
C VAL A 48 -3.62 -2.13 11.12
N ALA A 49 -3.18 -1.08 11.80
CA ALA A 49 -2.19 -0.15 11.27
C ALA A 49 -0.83 -0.81 10.99
N LEU A 50 -0.28 -0.51 9.84
CA LEU A 50 1.06 -0.90 9.40
C LEU A 50 2.03 0.25 9.63
N TYR A 51 3.25 -0.05 10.01
CA TYR A 51 4.27 0.96 10.29
C TYR A 51 5.54 0.67 9.50
N ALA A 52 6.15 1.73 8.95
CA ALA A 52 7.49 1.73 8.41
C ALA A 52 8.25 2.92 9.02
N ASP A 53 9.11 2.64 9.99
CA ASP A 53 9.70 3.66 10.84
C ASP A 53 11.15 3.36 11.27
N ASP A 54 11.80 2.40 10.60
CA ASP A 54 13.19 2.07 10.82
C ASP A 54 13.96 1.82 9.49
N LEU A 55 15.28 1.63 9.62
CA LEU A 55 16.18 1.50 8.47
C LEU A 55 15.87 0.30 7.58
N SER A 56 15.23 -0.76 8.08
CA SER A 56 14.91 -1.96 7.28
C SER A 56 13.89 -1.67 6.18
N PHE A 57 13.02 -0.69 6.39
CA PHE A 57 12.03 -0.24 5.42
C PHE A 57 12.57 0.80 4.44
N SER A 58 13.71 1.47 4.77
CA SER A 58 14.22 2.59 3.97
C SER A 58 15.03 2.12 2.76
N LYS A 59 14.79 2.79 1.63
CA LYS A 59 15.60 2.75 0.40
C LYS A 59 16.15 4.14 0.07
N ILE A 60 16.27 4.99 1.08
CA ILE A 60 16.91 6.31 1.03
C ILE A 60 18.35 6.14 1.53
N ALA A 61 19.34 6.44 0.69
CA ALA A 61 20.75 6.15 0.98
C ALA A 61 21.29 6.88 2.21
N ASP A 62 20.80 8.08 2.49
CA ASP A 62 21.21 8.97 3.56
C ASP A 62 20.06 9.23 4.55
N TRP A 63 19.17 8.27 4.73
CA TRP A 63 18.06 8.37 5.67
C TRP A 63 18.52 8.66 7.10
N LYS A 64 17.95 9.71 7.70
CA LYS A 64 18.38 10.26 9.01
C LYS A 64 17.46 9.87 10.17
N GLY A 65 16.60 8.91 9.96
CA GLY A 65 15.69 8.44 11.01
C GLY A 65 14.24 8.83 10.76
N LYS A 66 13.38 8.52 11.74
CA LYS A 66 11.91 8.67 11.60
C LYS A 66 11.44 10.06 11.19
N ASN A 67 12.19 11.10 11.56
CA ASN A 67 11.81 12.48 11.24
C ASN A 67 12.14 12.87 9.80
N ASP A 68 13.08 12.17 9.15
CA ASP A 68 13.40 12.34 7.74
C ASP A 68 12.26 11.79 6.88
N LEU A 69 11.94 10.50 7.07
CA LEU A 69 10.71 9.88 6.56
C LEU A 69 10.31 8.69 7.41
N SER A 70 9.06 8.62 7.79
CA SER A 70 8.40 7.43 8.35
C SER A 70 6.91 7.49 8.08
N PHE A 71 6.22 6.36 8.13
CA PHE A 71 4.78 6.37 7.92
C PHE A 71 4.03 5.29 8.69
N SER A 72 2.72 5.51 8.85
CA SER A 72 1.74 4.49 9.15
C SER A 72 0.69 4.43 8.04
N CYS A 73 0.15 3.24 7.83
CA CYS A 73 -0.87 2.97 6.81
C CYS A 73 -1.99 2.14 7.41
N ILE A 74 -3.23 2.46 7.08
CA ILE A 74 -4.41 1.66 7.40
C ILE A 74 -5.17 1.42 6.11
N VAL A 75 -5.60 0.17 5.92
CA VAL A 75 -6.45 -0.25 4.81
C VAL A 75 -7.76 -0.75 5.38
N GLU A 76 -8.86 -0.22 4.91
CA GLU A 76 -10.21 -0.67 5.24
C GLU A 76 -11.00 -0.98 3.98
N TRP A 77 -12.08 -1.70 4.11
CA TRP A 77 -12.90 -2.08 2.98
C TRP A 77 -14.38 -2.21 3.35
N ASP A 78 -15.25 -2.06 2.36
CA ASP A 78 -16.65 -2.47 2.40
C ASP A 78 -17.02 -3.23 1.11
N GLU A 79 -18.26 -3.57 0.92
CA GLU A 79 -18.73 -4.30 -0.27
C GLU A 79 -18.56 -3.51 -1.57
N GLU A 80 -18.38 -2.20 -1.51
CA GLU A 80 -18.30 -1.32 -2.66
C GLU A 80 -16.90 -0.77 -2.93
N ASN A 81 -16.13 -0.52 -1.85
CA ASN A 81 -14.92 0.29 -1.91
C ASN A 81 -13.76 -0.31 -1.10
N LEU A 82 -12.55 0.02 -1.54
CA LEU A 82 -11.33 -0.01 -0.75
C LEU A 82 -11.04 1.40 -0.24
N TYR A 83 -10.73 1.52 1.05
CA TYR A 83 -10.30 2.75 1.70
C TYR A 83 -8.83 2.63 2.09
N TYR A 84 -8.10 3.72 1.94
CA TYR A 84 -6.67 3.73 2.17
C TYR A 84 -6.26 5.03 2.83
N SER A 85 -5.58 4.94 3.97
CA SER A 85 -4.99 6.09 4.63
C SER A 85 -3.51 5.89 4.89
N VAL A 86 -2.72 6.95 4.69
CA VAL A 86 -1.31 6.99 5.05
C VAL A 86 -1.02 8.29 5.76
N LYS A 87 -0.38 8.17 6.94
CA LYS A 87 0.13 9.30 7.69
C LYS A 87 1.65 9.26 7.65
N ALA A 88 2.25 10.10 6.81
CA ALA A 88 3.70 10.19 6.62
C ALA A 88 4.27 11.36 7.40
N LEU A 89 5.22 11.10 8.31
CA LEU A 89 6.09 12.11 8.89
C LEU A 89 7.25 12.32 7.92
N ASP A 90 7.48 13.56 7.54
CA ASP A 90 8.43 13.96 6.52
C ASP A 90 8.95 15.35 6.86
N ASP A 91 10.28 15.54 6.87
CA ASP A 91 10.89 16.81 7.26
C ASP A 91 10.77 17.88 6.16
N ILE A 92 10.74 17.50 4.88
CA ILE A 92 10.59 18.42 3.73
C ILE A 92 9.56 17.87 2.76
N TRP A 93 8.31 18.27 2.93
CA TRP A 93 7.25 17.90 1.99
C TRP A 93 7.34 18.69 0.69
N TYR A 94 7.37 17.99 -0.44
CA TYR A 94 7.52 18.60 -1.75
C TYR A 94 6.69 17.92 -2.84
N TYR A 95 6.11 18.73 -3.71
CA TYR A 95 5.63 18.31 -5.02
C TYR A 95 6.02 19.36 -6.08
N ASN A 96 6.25 18.92 -7.31
CA ASN A 96 6.62 19.83 -8.40
C ASN A 96 5.37 20.45 -9.07
N PRO A 97 5.05 21.73 -8.80
CA PRO A 97 3.86 22.35 -9.36
C PRO A 97 3.95 22.57 -10.88
N ALA A 98 5.15 22.49 -11.48
CA ALA A 98 5.36 22.64 -12.91
C ALA A 98 5.22 21.31 -13.68
N GLU A 99 5.18 20.17 -13.00
CA GLU A 99 4.98 18.88 -13.67
C GLU A 99 3.50 18.70 -14.04
N THR A 100 3.26 18.55 -15.33
CA THR A 100 1.90 18.39 -15.87
C THR A 100 1.55 16.95 -16.22
N ASN A 101 2.56 16.09 -16.33
CA ASN A 101 2.35 14.67 -16.63
C ASN A 101 2.07 13.89 -15.34
N LYS A 102 0.81 13.60 -15.12
CA LYS A 102 0.30 12.86 -13.97
C LYS A 102 0.99 11.51 -13.71
N HIS A 103 1.57 10.90 -14.77
CA HIS A 103 2.38 9.69 -14.65
C HIS A 103 3.56 9.85 -13.68
N TYR A 104 4.10 11.06 -13.54
CA TYR A 104 5.33 11.33 -12.79
C TYR A 104 5.12 11.75 -11.33
N ILE A 105 3.90 11.65 -10.78
CA ILE A 105 3.68 11.94 -9.34
C ILE A 105 4.58 11.11 -8.42
N TRP A 106 5.06 9.93 -8.87
CA TRP A 106 6.01 9.10 -8.12
C TRP A 106 7.39 9.75 -7.89
N ARG A 107 7.70 10.84 -8.59
CA ARG A 107 8.96 11.58 -8.41
C ARG A 107 8.94 12.54 -7.23
N ASP A 108 7.76 12.85 -6.76
CA ASP A 108 7.49 13.76 -5.65
C ASP A 108 7.05 12.97 -4.41
N ASP A 109 6.80 13.64 -3.30
CA ASP A 109 6.23 13.02 -2.12
C ASP A 109 4.85 12.48 -2.45
N SER A 110 4.77 11.19 -2.47
CA SER A 110 3.60 10.46 -2.97
C SER A 110 3.59 9.04 -2.45
N ILE A 111 2.45 8.38 -2.62
CA ILE A 111 2.25 6.99 -2.24
C ILE A 111 2.17 6.14 -3.50
N GLN A 112 2.78 4.94 -3.47
CA GLN A 112 2.50 3.88 -4.43
C GLN A 112 2.09 2.62 -3.65
N PHE A 113 1.13 1.90 -4.16
CA PHE A 113 0.76 0.59 -3.63
C PHE A 113 0.39 -0.37 -4.75
N GLY A 114 0.65 -1.64 -4.49
CA GLY A 114 0.35 -2.75 -5.39
C GLY A 114 -0.61 -3.72 -4.75
N LEU A 115 -1.60 -4.15 -5.51
CA LEU A 115 -2.55 -5.18 -5.13
C LEU A 115 -2.50 -6.30 -6.16
N LEU A 116 -2.48 -7.55 -5.68
CA LEU A 116 -2.59 -8.74 -6.49
C LEU A 116 -3.73 -9.59 -5.94
N TYR A 117 -4.88 -9.56 -6.62
CA TYR A 117 -6.06 -10.34 -6.23
C TYR A 117 -6.11 -11.67 -6.98
N GLY A 118 -6.88 -12.65 -6.46
CA GLY A 118 -6.94 -14.00 -7.01
C GLY A 118 -5.70 -14.86 -6.76
N ALA A 119 -4.73 -14.36 -5.99
CA ALA A 119 -3.40 -14.96 -5.85
C ALA A 119 -3.34 -16.20 -4.95
N VAL A 120 -4.22 -16.29 -3.97
CA VAL A 120 -4.06 -17.26 -2.86
C VAL A 120 -4.32 -18.70 -3.28
N ASN A 121 -5.14 -18.93 -4.29
CA ASN A 121 -5.49 -20.27 -4.77
C ASN A 121 -4.59 -20.80 -5.89
N GLU A 122 -3.73 -19.97 -6.42
CA GLU A 122 -2.77 -20.36 -7.45
C GLU A 122 -1.38 -20.24 -6.84
N ALA A 123 -0.57 -21.27 -6.92
CA ALA A 123 0.80 -21.29 -6.41
C ALA A 123 1.63 -20.14 -7.00
N VAL A 124 1.43 -18.94 -6.48
CA VAL A 124 1.96 -17.66 -6.97
C VAL A 124 3.31 -17.36 -6.34
N ILE A 125 3.66 -18.05 -5.27
CA ILE A 125 4.97 -17.94 -4.63
C ILE A 125 6.03 -18.28 -5.68
N GLY A 126 6.76 -17.24 -6.12
CA GLY A 126 7.87 -17.39 -7.06
C GLY A 126 7.54 -17.11 -8.54
N ASN A 127 6.35 -16.64 -8.89
CA ASN A 127 6.06 -16.21 -10.26
C ASN A 127 6.23 -14.69 -10.41
N SER A 128 7.43 -14.27 -10.76
CA SER A 128 7.86 -12.86 -10.89
C SER A 128 7.24 -12.08 -12.08
N ASN A 129 6.37 -12.69 -12.88
CA ASN A 129 5.86 -12.09 -14.12
C ASN A 129 4.37 -11.72 -14.06
N ARG A 130 3.75 -11.71 -12.88
CA ARG A 130 2.34 -11.34 -12.81
C ARG A 130 2.17 -9.83 -12.80
N THR A 131 1.36 -9.36 -13.74
CA THR A 131 0.84 -8.00 -13.69
C THR A 131 -0.03 -7.85 -12.45
N PHE A 132 0.11 -6.75 -11.76
CA PHE A 132 -0.66 -6.39 -10.57
C PHE A 132 -1.29 -5.01 -10.74
N GLU A 133 -2.27 -4.71 -9.94
CA GLU A 133 -2.84 -3.37 -9.87
C GLU A 133 -1.86 -2.47 -9.13
N GLU A 134 -1.25 -1.50 -9.84
CA GLU A 134 -0.36 -0.51 -9.26
C GLU A 134 -1.03 0.86 -9.31
N LEU A 135 -1.36 1.35 -8.12
CA LEU A 135 -1.99 2.64 -7.91
C LEU A 135 -1.09 3.55 -7.06
N GLY A 136 -1.36 4.83 -7.09
CA GLY A 136 -0.73 5.76 -6.16
C GLY A 136 -1.47 7.07 -6.03
N MET A 137 -1.17 7.76 -4.92
CA MET A 137 -1.70 9.07 -4.58
C MET A 137 -0.58 10.10 -4.61
N GLY A 138 -0.86 11.25 -5.17
CA GLY A 138 0.07 12.38 -5.17
C GLY A 138 -0.61 13.65 -5.62
N ILE A 139 0.15 14.74 -5.66
CA ILE A 139 -0.35 16.02 -6.14
C ILE A 139 0.13 16.26 -7.57
N SER A 140 -0.78 16.61 -8.46
CA SER A 140 -0.48 17.05 -9.81
C SER A 140 -1.20 18.38 -10.08
N GLN A 141 -0.44 19.42 -10.46
CA GLN A 141 -0.97 20.75 -10.72
C GLN A 141 -1.79 21.35 -9.56
N GLY A 142 -1.42 21.02 -8.31
CA GLY A 142 -2.11 21.48 -7.10
C GLY A 142 -3.34 20.66 -6.70
N GLU A 143 -3.68 19.62 -7.45
CA GLU A 143 -4.82 18.75 -7.20
C GLU A 143 -4.35 17.37 -6.71
N ALA A 144 -4.98 16.84 -5.67
CA ALA A 144 -4.76 15.46 -5.26
C ALA A 144 -5.37 14.51 -6.31
N ILE A 145 -4.59 13.53 -6.74
CA ILE A 145 -5.03 12.55 -7.74
C ILE A 145 -4.69 11.13 -7.31
N VAL A 146 -5.45 10.15 -7.84
CA VAL A 146 -5.06 8.74 -7.88
C VAL A 146 -4.65 8.41 -9.31
N TYR A 147 -3.48 7.80 -9.47
CA TYR A 147 -2.96 7.38 -10.78
C TYR A 147 -2.74 5.87 -10.79
N ARG A 148 -3.11 5.21 -11.89
CA ARG A 148 -2.85 3.80 -12.17
C ARG A 148 -1.67 3.68 -13.14
N TRP A 149 -0.62 2.95 -12.76
CA TRP A 149 0.52 2.65 -13.64
C TRP A 149 0.36 1.32 -14.35
N SER A 150 -0.14 0.31 -13.66
CA SER A 150 -0.45 -0.99 -14.24
C SER A 150 -1.76 -1.56 -13.69
N SER A 151 -2.34 -2.50 -14.42
CA SER A 151 -3.57 -3.17 -14.01
C SER A 151 -3.48 -4.67 -14.27
N GLN A 152 -3.96 -5.44 -13.34
CA GLN A 152 -4.16 -6.88 -13.47
C GLN A 152 -5.39 -7.19 -14.35
N SER A 153 -6.30 -6.24 -14.47
CA SER A 153 -7.53 -6.31 -15.26
C SER A 153 -7.38 -5.63 -16.63
N THR A 154 -8.47 -5.26 -17.23
CA THR A 154 -8.53 -4.52 -18.50
C THR A 154 -8.46 -3.00 -18.36
N HIS A 155 -8.31 -2.48 -17.13
CA HIS A 155 -8.20 -1.06 -16.88
C HIS A 155 -6.94 -0.48 -17.50
N LYS A 156 -7.06 0.73 -18.03
CA LYS A 156 -5.92 1.42 -18.66
C LYS A 156 -5.13 2.22 -17.62
N ALA A 157 -3.83 2.36 -17.85
CA ALA A 157 -3.01 3.31 -17.13
C ALA A 157 -3.55 4.74 -17.30
N GLY A 158 -3.50 5.53 -16.23
CA GLY A 158 -4.03 6.90 -16.22
C GLY A 158 -4.58 7.29 -14.86
N GLN A 159 -5.06 8.52 -14.77
CA GLN A 159 -5.78 8.99 -13.59
C GLN A 159 -7.09 8.22 -13.41
N ILE A 160 -7.40 7.86 -12.18
CA ILE A 160 -8.70 7.31 -11.80
C ILE A 160 -9.60 8.48 -11.41
N GLU A 161 -10.59 8.76 -12.24
CA GLU A 161 -11.52 9.88 -12.01
C GLU A 161 -12.65 9.49 -11.04
N ASN A 162 -12.97 8.20 -10.96
CA ASN A 162 -14.07 7.70 -10.17
C ASN A 162 -13.59 7.19 -8.81
N CYS A 163 -13.00 8.09 -8.05
CA CYS A 163 -12.52 7.86 -6.68
C CYS A 163 -12.62 9.17 -5.88
N GLU A 164 -12.58 9.05 -4.56
CA GLU A 164 -12.36 10.19 -3.68
C GLU A 164 -10.91 10.17 -3.19
N VAL A 165 -10.21 11.29 -3.26
CA VAL A 165 -8.84 11.42 -2.78
C VAL A 165 -8.61 12.80 -2.18
N LYS A 166 -7.93 12.84 -1.04
CA LYS A 166 -7.49 14.08 -0.39
C LYS A 166 -6.10 13.89 0.19
N ILE A 167 -5.33 14.97 0.11
CA ILE A 167 -4.00 15.06 0.70
C ILE A 167 -3.93 16.35 1.48
N GLY A 168 -3.57 16.29 2.74
CA GLY A 168 -3.46 17.43 3.64
C GLY A 168 -2.19 17.40 4.48
N ARG A 169 -1.69 18.57 4.87
CA ARG A 169 -0.53 18.69 5.76
C ARG A 169 -0.97 19.19 7.12
N HIS A 170 -0.71 18.40 8.19
CA HIS A 170 -1.11 18.68 9.57
C HIS A 170 0.00 18.27 10.53
N ASP A 171 0.45 19.22 11.37
CA ASP A 171 1.41 18.96 12.48
C ASP A 171 2.70 18.24 12.04
N GLY A 172 3.22 18.57 10.84
CA GLY A 172 4.42 17.95 10.28
C GLY A 172 4.18 16.62 9.54
N TYR A 173 2.96 16.11 9.55
CA TYR A 173 2.56 14.92 8.80
C TYR A 173 1.83 15.27 7.51
N THR A 174 2.09 14.51 6.47
CA THR A 174 1.22 14.47 5.28
C THR A 174 0.21 13.34 5.45
N HIS A 175 -1.06 13.69 5.35
CA HIS A 175 -2.18 12.77 5.42
C HIS A 175 -2.67 12.50 4.00
N TYR A 176 -2.59 11.26 3.57
CA TYR A 176 -3.10 10.80 2.29
C TYR A 176 -4.31 9.92 2.56
N GLU A 177 -5.42 10.22 1.95
CA GLU A 177 -6.65 9.46 2.09
C GLU A 177 -7.29 9.23 0.73
N MET A 178 -7.75 8.01 0.49
CA MET A 178 -8.55 7.72 -0.68
C MET A 178 -9.64 6.69 -0.39
N LYS A 179 -10.69 6.78 -1.20
CA LYS A 179 -11.73 5.78 -1.36
C LYS A 179 -11.81 5.44 -2.84
N VAL A 180 -11.60 4.19 -3.18
CA VAL A 180 -11.65 3.72 -4.56
C VAL A 180 -12.64 2.56 -4.69
N PRO A 181 -13.62 2.65 -5.60
CA PRO A 181 -14.55 1.54 -5.82
C PRO A 181 -13.83 0.27 -6.29
N TRP A 182 -14.24 -0.90 -5.80
CA TRP A 182 -13.67 -2.18 -6.24
C TRP A 182 -13.66 -2.35 -7.75
N ARG A 183 -14.68 -1.84 -8.46
CA ARG A 183 -14.77 -1.88 -9.91
C ARG A 183 -13.63 -1.15 -10.65
N GLU A 184 -12.90 -0.26 -9.95
CA GLU A 184 -11.70 0.40 -10.47
C GLU A 184 -10.42 -0.41 -10.21
N ILE A 185 -10.48 -1.49 -9.43
CA ILE A 185 -9.34 -2.30 -9.02
C ILE A 185 -9.43 -3.68 -9.66
N ILE A 186 -10.59 -4.34 -9.54
CA ILE A 186 -10.82 -5.71 -10.01
C ILE A 186 -11.55 -5.73 -11.36
N SER A 187 -11.42 -6.82 -12.10
CA SER A 187 -12.14 -7.02 -13.36
C SER A 187 -13.64 -7.08 -13.13
N GLN A 188 -14.43 -6.60 -14.12
CA GLN A 188 -15.90 -6.65 -14.05
C GLN A 188 -16.47 -8.07 -13.99
N ASP A 189 -15.71 -9.05 -14.50
CA ASP A 189 -16.11 -10.46 -14.51
C ASP A 189 -15.76 -11.17 -13.17
N GLU A 190 -15.05 -10.49 -12.27
CA GLU A 190 -14.68 -11.03 -10.98
C GLU A 190 -15.68 -10.60 -9.91
N ARG A 191 -15.89 -11.49 -8.94
CA ARG A 191 -16.74 -11.15 -7.79
C ARG A 191 -16.11 -10.06 -6.94
N THR A 192 -16.93 -9.26 -6.33
CA THR A 192 -16.49 -8.33 -5.27
C THR A 192 -15.83 -9.10 -4.13
N PRO A 193 -14.72 -8.59 -3.56
CA PRO A 193 -14.05 -9.18 -2.41
C PRO A 193 -14.99 -9.32 -1.19
N VAL A 194 -14.73 -10.34 -0.38
CA VAL A 194 -15.48 -10.63 0.84
C VAL A 194 -14.51 -10.92 1.99
N SER A 195 -15.03 -10.93 3.22
CA SER A 195 -14.23 -11.31 4.41
C SER A 195 -13.61 -12.69 4.26
N GLY A 196 -12.33 -12.81 4.61
CA GLY A 196 -11.49 -13.98 4.44
C GLY A 196 -10.76 -14.04 3.09
N ASP A 197 -11.02 -13.12 2.17
CA ASP A 197 -10.19 -13.02 0.96
C ASP A 197 -8.81 -12.45 1.31
N VAL A 198 -7.79 -13.01 0.67
CA VAL A 198 -6.40 -12.60 0.85
C VAL A 198 -5.85 -12.11 -0.48
N MET A 199 -5.17 -10.98 -0.45
CA MET A 199 -4.56 -10.36 -1.62
C MET A 199 -3.05 -10.19 -1.40
N GLY A 200 -2.27 -10.21 -2.48
CA GLY A 200 -0.89 -9.72 -2.44
C GLY A 200 -0.91 -8.20 -2.26
N PHE A 201 -0.02 -7.70 -1.41
CA PHE A 201 0.04 -6.30 -1.04
C PHE A 201 1.48 -5.79 -0.93
N SER A 202 1.72 -4.63 -1.48
CA SER A 202 2.96 -3.85 -1.29
C SER A 202 2.64 -2.37 -1.30
N MET A 203 3.40 -1.60 -0.54
CA MET A 203 3.28 -0.14 -0.56
C MET A 203 4.61 0.54 -0.29
N LEU A 204 4.72 1.76 -0.76
CA LEU A 204 5.83 2.66 -0.47
C LEU A 204 5.38 4.12 -0.42
N VAL A 205 6.17 4.91 0.32
CA VAL A 205 6.11 6.37 0.34
C VAL A 205 7.38 6.90 -0.31
N ASN A 206 7.23 7.69 -1.37
CA ASN A 206 8.33 8.37 -2.06
C ASN A 206 8.76 9.61 -1.29
N ASP A 207 10.03 9.95 -1.37
CA ASP A 207 10.69 11.06 -0.70
C ASP A 207 11.39 11.97 -1.70
N ASN A 208 11.07 13.28 -1.66
CA ASN A 208 11.67 14.32 -2.49
C ASN A 208 11.82 15.64 -1.74
N ASP A 209 13.05 16.01 -1.37
CA ASP A 209 13.36 17.28 -0.70
C ASP A 209 13.50 18.48 -1.66
N GLY A 210 12.87 18.45 -2.82
CA GLY A 210 12.91 19.55 -3.80
C GLY A 210 14.04 19.47 -4.83
N THR A 211 14.89 18.43 -4.75
CA THR A 211 16.00 18.22 -5.71
C THR A 211 15.81 16.98 -6.60
N GLY A 212 14.67 16.34 -6.51
CA GLY A 212 14.31 15.09 -7.15
C GLY A 212 14.14 13.96 -6.13
N ARG A 213 13.53 12.86 -6.54
CA ARG A 213 13.28 11.72 -5.69
C ARG A 213 14.57 11.20 -5.05
N ARG A 214 14.69 11.25 -3.73
CA ARG A 214 15.83 10.74 -2.95
C ARG A 214 15.78 9.21 -2.79
N GLY A 215 14.58 8.68 -2.69
CA GLY A 215 14.32 7.28 -2.45
C GLY A 215 12.88 7.04 -2.02
N TRP A 216 12.69 6.04 -1.19
CA TRP A 216 11.38 5.73 -0.62
C TRP A 216 11.54 4.88 0.64
N MET A 217 10.49 4.85 1.45
CA MET A 217 10.28 3.79 2.43
C MET A 217 9.23 2.80 1.92
N GLU A 218 9.45 1.49 2.09
CA GLU A 218 8.51 0.46 1.64
C GLU A 218 8.15 -0.50 2.77
N TYR A 219 6.85 -0.79 2.93
CA TYR A 219 6.38 -1.81 3.88
C TYR A 219 6.67 -3.22 3.35
N ALA A 220 6.47 -3.44 2.08
CA ALA A 220 6.85 -4.65 1.36
C ALA A 220 7.46 -4.29 0.01
N SER A 221 8.40 -5.09 -0.46
CA SER A 221 9.08 -4.86 -1.74
C SER A 221 8.19 -5.20 -2.94
N GLY A 222 8.67 -4.95 -4.14
CA GLY A 222 8.03 -5.34 -5.40
C GLY A 222 7.44 -4.20 -6.23
N ILE A 223 7.57 -2.93 -5.77
CA ILE A 223 7.15 -1.75 -6.52
C ILE A 223 8.33 -0.84 -6.84
N GLY A 224 9.14 -0.49 -5.85
CA GLY A 224 10.08 0.63 -5.93
C GLY A 224 11.25 0.40 -6.90
N THR A 225 11.93 -0.73 -6.83
CA THR A 225 13.10 -1.04 -7.67
C THR A 225 12.72 -1.86 -8.88
N PHE A 226 11.98 -2.95 -8.66
CA PHE A 226 11.51 -3.87 -9.69
C PHE A 226 10.02 -4.06 -9.55
N LYS A 227 9.31 -4.24 -10.66
CA LYS A 227 7.89 -4.57 -10.66
C LYS A 227 7.76 -6.09 -10.53
N ASP A 228 7.76 -6.58 -9.29
CA ASP A 228 7.79 -8.01 -8.97
C ASP A 228 6.81 -8.34 -7.83
N SER A 229 5.64 -8.83 -8.19
CA SER A 229 4.59 -9.21 -7.23
C SER A 229 4.94 -10.43 -6.37
N SER A 230 6.00 -11.18 -6.68
CA SER A 230 6.47 -12.27 -5.84
C SER A 230 7.10 -11.81 -4.52
N LEU A 231 7.43 -10.50 -4.45
CA LEU A 231 7.98 -9.86 -3.25
C LEU A 231 6.91 -9.20 -2.37
N PHE A 232 5.65 -9.28 -2.78
CA PHE A 232 4.54 -8.73 -2.00
C PHE A 232 4.34 -9.53 -0.70
N THR A 233 3.90 -8.84 0.34
CA THR A 233 3.26 -9.47 1.48
C THR A 233 1.79 -9.77 1.17
N TYR A 234 1.04 -10.25 2.15
CA TYR A 234 -0.37 -10.55 2.00
C TYR A 234 -1.20 -9.66 2.92
N ILE A 235 -2.37 -9.25 2.45
CA ILE A 235 -3.38 -8.55 3.23
C ILE A 235 -4.66 -9.37 3.22
N GLU A 236 -5.21 -9.66 4.40
CA GLU A 236 -6.48 -10.36 4.57
C GLU A 236 -7.61 -9.36 4.84
N LEU A 237 -8.73 -9.53 4.15
CA LEU A 237 -9.94 -8.77 4.40
C LEU A 237 -10.68 -9.36 5.59
N ILE A 238 -10.70 -8.67 6.72
CA ILE A 238 -11.35 -9.13 7.97
C ILE A 238 -12.61 -8.33 8.28
N LYS A 239 -13.59 -9.00 8.94
CA LYS A 239 -14.84 -8.38 9.41
C LYS A 239 -15.14 -8.81 10.81
#